data_d123eff1f924df151074fb7b8917443e
#
_entry.id   d123eff1f924df151074fb7b8917443e
#
_cell.length_a   1.000
_cell.length_b   1.000
_cell.length_c   1.000
_cell.angle_alpha   90.00
_cell.angle_beta   90.00
_cell.angle_gamma   90.00
#
_symmetry.space_group_name_H-M   'P 1'
#
loop_
_entity.id
_entity.type
_entity.pdbx_description
1 polymer ?
#
loop_
_entity_poly.entity_id
_entity_poly.type
_entity_poly.pdbx_seq_one_letter_code
_entity_poly.pdbx_strand_id
1 'polypeptide(L)'
;GEIKETFNTFVDPGMHIPSEITQLTGITDRDVKGAPSEAEAMKSFLEFVGDRPIVAHNADFDTGFMSAAAARSGIEFEPVYLDTLVLARALLPDLKRHKLDIVSNRLSLPEFNHHRASDDALVVARIMGRFLPMLAQQGAKTVNDIQEVYARIKPADHTKSRHMILLVKNKVGLKNLYELVSQSYLKYFYKTPTMPKSLLIKHREGLLIGSA
;
A
#
# COMPACT_ATOMS: atom_id res chain seq x y z
N GLY A 1 -1.38 -7.11 -22.90
CA GLY A 1 -1.99 -8.31 -22.33
C GLY A 1 -3.50 -8.22 -22.44
N GLU A 2 -4.16 -9.33 -22.50
CA GLU A 2 -5.61 -9.45 -22.55
C GLU A 2 -6.12 -9.89 -21.17
N ILE A 3 -7.24 -9.30 -20.71
CA ILE A 3 -7.90 -9.70 -19.48
C ILE A 3 -8.75 -10.91 -19.81
N LYS A 4 -8.46 -12.05 -19.16
CA LYS A 4 -9.13 -13.32 -19.44
C LYS A 4 -10.34 -13.55 -18.54
N GLU A 5 -10.23 -13.16 -17.29
CA GLU A 5 -11.24 -13.42 -16.25
C GLU A 5 -11.37 -12.22 -15.34
N THR A 6 -12.53 -12.07 -14.73
CA THR A 6 -12.80 -11.04 -13.72
C THR A 6 -13.50 -11.66 -12.52
N PHE A 7 -13.14 -11.22 -11.32
CA PHE A 7 -13.82 -11.52 -10.09
C PHE A 7 -14.31 -10.22 -9.47
N ASN A 8 -15.59 -10.17 -9.14
CA ASN A 8 -16.20 -9.02 -8.48
C ASN A 8 -17.32 -9.52 -7.57
N THR A 9 -17.33 -9.07 -6.32
CA THR A 9 -18.37 -9.40 -5.36
C THR A 9 -18.57 -8.25 -4.38
N PHE A 10 -19.81 -8.06 -3.93
CA PHE A 10 -20.06 -7.33 -2.70
C PHE A 10 -19.76 -8.23 -1.49
N VAL A 11 -19.57 -7.61 -0.35
CA VAL A 11 -19.39 -8.29 0.93
C VAL A 11 -20.43 -7.72 1.90
N ASP A 12 -21.18 -8.60 2.56
CA ASP A 12 -22.06 -8.18 3.65
C ASP A 12 -21.21 -7.88 4.89
N PRO A 13 -21.15 -6.62 5.35
CA PRO A 13 -20.37 -6.25 6.52
C PRO A 13 -21.01 -6.71 7.84
N GLY A 14 -22.22 -7.27 7.82
CA GLY A 14 -22.98 -7.61 9.00
C GLY A 14 -23.43 -6.42 9.87
N MET A 15 -23.33 -5.21 9.34
CA MET A 15 -23.67 -3.95 10.01
C MET A 15 -24.13 -2.89 9.00
N HIS A 16 -24.77 -1.85 9.50
CA HIS A 16 -25.19 -0.71 8.70
C HIS A 16 -23.97 0.03 8.10
N ILE A 17 -24.06 0.38 6.80
CA ILE A 17 -23.02 1.15 6.11
C ILE A 17 -23.22 2.64 6.44
N PRO A 18 -22.22 3.31 7.05
CA PRO A 18 -22.31 4.74 7.34
C PRO A 18 -22.56 5.59 6.10
N SER A 19 -23.30 6.67 6.25
CA SER A 19 -23.69 7.56 5.14
C SER A 19 -22.49 8.13 4.39
N GLU A 20 -21.39 8.41 5.09
CA GLU A 20 -20.13 8.90 4.53
C GLU A 20 -19.50 7.87 3.59
N ILE A 21 -19.58 6.59 3.93
CA ILE A 21 -19.09 5.50 3.09
C ILE A 21 -19.97 5.34 1.85
N THR A 22 -21.29 5.40 2.03
CA THR A 22 -22.23 5.39 0.90
C THR A 22 -22.00 6.57 -0.06
N GLN A 23 -21.76 7.77 0.47
CA GLN A 23 -21.44 8.94 -0.35
C GLN A 23 -20.12 8.77 -1.13
N LEU A 24 -19.13 8.13 -0.52
CA LEU A 24 -17.81 7.91 -1.14
C LEU A 24 -17.83 6.82 -2.20
N THR A 25 -18.50 5.69 -1.92
CA THR A 25 -18.41 4.46 -2.73
C THR A 25 -19.63 4.24 -3.62
N GLY A 26 -20.76 4.88 -3.28
CA GLY A 26 -22.06 4.62 -3.89
C GLY A 26 -22.71 3.31 -3.41
N ILE A 27 -22.07 2.56 -2.49
CA ILE A 27 -22.57 1.28 -1.98
C ILE A 27 -23.54 1.54 -0.82
N THR A 28 -24.68 0.88 -0.86
CA THR A 28 -25.75 0.98 0.15
C THR A 28 -25.99 -0.36 0.82
N ASP A 29 -26.71 -0.36 1.95
CA ASP A 29 -27.13 -1.59 2.62
C ASP A 29 -27.95 -2.53 1.70
N ARG A 30 -28.63 -1.99 0.68
CA ARG A 30 -29.38 -2.79 -0.29
C ARG A 30 -28.46 -3.58 -1.21
N ASP A 31 -27.33 -3.00 -1.59
CA ASP A 31 -26.36 -3.61 -2.52
C ASP A 31 -25.63 -4.79 -1.87
N VAL A 32 -25.41 -4.75 -0.56
CA VAL A 32 -24.70 -5.79 0.19
C VAL A 32 -25.63 -6.83 0.82
N LYS A 33 -26.93 -6.59 0.78
CA LYS A 33 -27.92 -7.52 1.37
C LYS A 33 -27.91 -8.85 0.64
N GLY A 34 -27.55 -9.92 1.37
CA GLY A 34 -27.44 -11.27 0.82
C GLY A 34 -26.15 -11.51 0.04
N ALA A 35 -25.20 -10.58 0.06
CA ALA A 35 -23.85 -10.80 -0.40
C ALA A 35 -23.13 -11.81 0.53
N PRO A 36 -22.05 -12.46 0.05
CA PRO A 36 -21.25 -13.33 0.89
C PRO A 36 -20.66 -12.56 2.08
N SER A 37 -20.44 -13.28 3.17
CA SER A 37 -19.68 -12.79 4.31
C SER A 37 -18.22 -12.49 3.93
N GLU A 38 -17.52 -11.75 4.77
CA GLU A 38 -16.09 -11.46 4.59
C GLU A 38 -15.27 -12.74 4.37
N ALA A 39 -15.52 -13.78 5.18
CA ALA A 39 -14.81 -15.06 5.08
C ALA A 39 -15.08 -15.80 3.76
N GLU A 40 -16.33 -15.82 3.31
CA GLU A 40 -16.71 -16.46 2.04
C GLU A 40 -16.14 -15.71 0.83
N ALA A 41 -16.23 -14.37 0.85
CA ALA A 41 -15.66 -13.53 -0.19
C ALA A 41 -14.14 -13.68 -0.27
N MET A 42 -13.45 -13.72 0.88
CA MET A 42 -12.01 -13.90 0.96
C MET A 42 -11.59 -15.26 0.41
N LYS A 43 -12.31 -16.32 0.76
CA LYS A 43 -12.06 -17.66 0.24
C LYS A 43 -12.22 -17.74 -1.27
N SER A 44 -13.33 -17.22 -1.80
CA SER A 44 -13.59 -17.18 -3.25
C SER A 44 -12.55 -16.33 -4.00
N PHE A 45 -12.11 -15.23 -3.39
CA PHE A 45 -11.03 -14.41 -3.95
C PHE A 45 -9.71 -15.17 -4.02
N LEU A 46 -9.32 -15.91 -2.99
CA LEU A 46 -8.10 -16.71 -2.97
C LEU A 46 -8.16 -17.86 -3.98
N GLU A 47 -9.31 -18.51 -4.12
CA GLU A 47 -9.54 -19.52 -5.16
C GLU A 47 -9.37 -18.93 -6.57
N PHE A 48 -9.90 -17.70 -6.79
CA PHE A 48 -9.73 -16.99 -8.06
C PHE A 48 -8.27 -16.58 -8.32
N VAL A 49 -7.55 -16.10 -7.32
CA VAL A 49 -6.14 -15.69 -7.46
C VAL A 49 -5.23 -16.88 -7.66
N GLY A 50 -5.43 -17.97 -6.92
CA GLY A 50 -4.51 -19.12 -6.89
C GLY A 50 -3.10 -18.68 -6.55
N ASP A 51 -2.10 -19.20 -7.27
CA ASP A 51 -0.67 -18.89 -7.07
C ASP A 51 -0.20 -17.62 -7.81
N ARG A 52 -1.12 -16.84 -8.37
CA ARG A 52 -0.78 -15.65 -9.15
C ARG A 52 -0.43 -14.47 -8.25
N PRO A 53 0.58 -13.65 -8.61
CA PRO A 53 0.88 -12.45 -7.86
C PRO A 53 -0.27 -11.44 -7.95
N ILE A 54 -0.54 -10.75 -6.84
CA ILE A 54 -1.53 -9.68 -6.77
C ILE A 54 -0.88 -8.37 -7.22
N VAL A 55 -1.60 -7.58 -8.00
CA VAL A 55 -1.14 -6.26 -8.44
C VAL A 55 -2.13 -5.21 -7.97
N ALA A 56 -1.64 -4.19 -7.27
CA ALA A 56 -2.46 -3.08 -6.80
C ALA A 56 -1.74 -1.73 -6.98
N HIS A 57 -2.44 -0.63 -6.76
CA HIS A 57 -1.89 0.72 -6.79
C HIS A 57 -1.88 1.32 -5.38
N ASN A 58 -0.72 1.41 -4.73
CA ASN A 58 -0.54 1.60 -3.29
C ASN A 58 -0.91 0.32 -2.51
N ALA A 59 -0.31 -0.78 -2.93
CA ALA A 59 -0.67 -2.14 -2.55
C ALA A 59 -0.69 -2.41 -1.03
N ASP A 60 0.11 -1.68 -0.24
CA ASP A 60 0.09 -1.79 1.23
C ASP A 60 -1.31 -1.49 1.81
N PHE A 61 -2.11 -0.64 1.14
CA PHE A 61 -3.48 -0.34 1.57
C PHE A 61 -4.39 -1.55 1.38
N ASP A 62 -4.44 -2.07 0.16
CA ASP A 62 -5.33 -3.20 -0.18
C ASP A 62 -4.92 -4.48 0.55
N THR A 63 -3.62 -4.80 0.55
CA THR A 63 -3.10 -5.99 1.25
C THR A 63 -3.28 -5.89 2.76
N GLY A 64 -3.25 -4.69 3.34
CA GLY A 64 -3.54 -4.46 4.75
C GLY A 64 -4.98 -4.84 5.13
N PHE A 65 -5.97 -4.43 4.33
CA PHE A 65 -7.36 -4.82 4.52
C PHE A 65 -7.56 -6.33 4.34
N MET A 66 -6.96 -6.90 3.29
CA MET A 66 -7.05 -8.32 3.02
C MET A 66 -6.41 -9.17 4.12
N SER A 67 -5.25 -8.76 4.63
CA SER A 67 -4.59 -9.44 5.75
C SER A 67 -5.43 -9.39 7.02
N ALA A 68 -6.08 -8.26 7.29
CA ALA A 68 -6.98 -8.13 8.43
C ALA A 68 -8.23 -9.02 8.28
N ALA A 69 -8.82 -9.08 7.09
CA ALA A 69 -9.96 -9.95 6.78
C ALA A 69 -9.58 -11.44 6.90
N ALA A 70 -8.44 -11.84 6.36
CA ALA A 70 -7.91 -13.18 6.46
C ALA A 70 -7.68 -13.60 7.91
N ALA A 71 -7.05 -12.72 8.72
CA ALA A 71 -6.81 -12.98 10.14
C ALA A 71 -8.12 -13.18 10.94
N ARG A 72 -9.14 -12.32 10.69
CA ARG A 72 -10.46 -12.50 11.31
C ARG A 72 -11.15 -13.80 10.92
N SER A 73 -10.90 -14.25 9.70
CA SER A 73 -11.49 -15.47 9.13
C SER A 73 -10.66 -16.74 9.38
N GLY A 74 -9.52 -16.64 10.06
CA GLY A 74 -8.60 -17.77 10.27
C GLY A 74 -7.99 -18.32 8.98
N ILE A 75 -7.86 -17.48 7.95
CA ILE A 75 -7.30 -17.84 6.64
C ILE A 75 -5.84 -17.38 6.59
N GLU A 76 -4.96 -18.24 6.11
CA GLU A 76 -3.56 -17.87 5.83
C GLU A 76 -3.51 -17.01 4.56
N PHE A 77 -2.82 -15.86 4.64
CA PHE A 77 -2.72 -14.92 3.53
C PHE A 77 -1.34 -14.28 3.49
N GLU A 78 -0.48 -14.83 2.65
CA GLU A 78 0.88 -14.33 2.39
C GLU A 78 1.10 -14.17 0.87
N PRO A 79 0.45 -13.20 0.22
CA PRO A 79 0.52 -13.06 -1.22
C PRO A 79 1.85 -12.47 -1.67
N VAL A 80 2.33 -12.93 -2.82
CA VAL A 80 3.29 -12.16 -3.61
C VAL A 80 2.54 -11.00 -4.25
N TYR A 81 3.00 -9.76 -4.05
CA TYR A 81 2.34 -8.60 -4.64
C TYR A 81 3.31 -7.62 -5.30
N LEU A 82 2.79 -6.90 -6.29
CA LEU A 82 3.48 -5.84 -7.01
C LEU A 82 2.68 -4.54 -6.85
N ASP A 83 3.38 -3.45 -6.59
CA ASP A 83 2.78 -2.12 -6.41
C ASP A 83 3.04 -1.24 -7.63
N THR A 84 1.99 -0.96 -8.41
CA THR A 84 2.09 -0.10 -9.59
C THR A 84 2.39 1.36 -9.24
N LEU A 85 2.12 1.84 -8.02
CA LEU A 85 2.52 3.17 -7.58
C LEU A 85 4.05 3.28 -7.47
N VAL A 86 4.70 2.25 -6.94
CA VAL A 86 6.17 2.23 -6.83
C VAL A 86 6.80 2.05 -8.21
N LEU A 87 6.26 1.16 -9.03
CA LEU A 87 6.70 1.00 -10.42
C LEU A 87 6.52 2.30 -11.22
N ALA A 88 5.40 3.01 -11.04
CA ALA A 88 5.16 4.28 -11.71
C ALA A 88 6.18 5.36 -11.34
N ARG A 89 6.57 5.45 -10.08
CA ARG A 89 7.61 6.39 -9.63
C ARG A 89 8.95 6.17 -10.31
N ALA A 90 9.23 4.95 -10.68
CA ALA A 90 10.46 4.55 -11.31
C ALA A 90 10.43 4.67 -12.84
N LEU A 91 9.33 4.19 -13.43
CA LEU A 91 9.18 4.13 -14.88
C LEU A 91 8.72 5.45 -15.49
N LEU A 92 8.13 6.33 -14.67
CA LEU A 92 7.59 7.64 -15.08
C LEU A 92 8.11 8.75 -14.15
N PRO A 93 9.44 8.97 -14.07
CA PRO A 93 10.05 9.94 -13.15
C PRO A 93 9.71 11.40 -13.51
N ASP A 94 9.21 11.66 -14.69
CA ASP A 94 8.74 12.96 -15.17
C ASP A 94 7.44 13.42 -14.49
N LEU A 95 6.68 12.51 -13.89
CA LEU A 95 5.44 12.83 -13.19
C LEU A 95 5.73 13.40 -11.78
N LYS A 96 5.09 14.52 -11.45
CA LYS A 96 5.13 15.11 -10.09
C LYS A 96 4.26 14.32 -9.08
N ARG A 97 3.24 13.64 -9.56
CA ARG A 97 2.30 12.84 -8.75
C ARG A 97 1.99 11.56 -9.51
N HIS A 98 1.83 10.47 -8.77
CA HIS A 98 1.59 9.14 -9.33
C HIS A 98 0.26 8.55 -8.84
N LYS A 99 -0.79 9.38 -8.76
CA LYS A 99 -2.15 8.88 -8.52
C LYS A 99 -2.62 8.05 -9.71
N LEU A 100 -3.57 7.15 -9.50
CA LEU A 100 -4.04 6.20 -10.50
C LEU A 100 -4.52 6.90 -11.79
N ASP A 101 -5.29 7.99 -11.65
CA ASP A 101 -5.76 8.84 -12.74
C ASP A 101 -4.63 9.47 -13.56
N ILE A 102 -3.62 10.03 -12.85
CA ILE A 102 -2.48 10.69 -13.48
C ILE A 102 -1.63 9.68 -14.26
N VAL A 103 -1.38 8.51 -13.68
CA VAL A 103 -0.63 7.44 -14.34
C VAL A 103 -1.39 6.89 -15.53
N SER A 104 -2.71 6.67 -15.40
CA SER A 104 -3.58 6.23 -16.48
C SER A 104 -3.55 7.20 -17.67
N ASN A 105 -3.71 8.49 -17.41
CA ASN A 105 -3.66 9.55 -18.41
C ASN A 105 -2.27 9.62 -19.10
N ARG A 106 -1.18 9.54 -18.33
CA ARG A 106 0.20 9.56 -18.85
C ARG A 106 0.48 8.39 -19.80
N LEU A 107 -0.17 7.25 -19.56
CA LEU A 107 -0.07 6.04 -20.38
C LEU A 107 -1.12 5.99 -21.51
N SER A 108 -1.90 7.06 -21.69
CA SER A 108 -2.98 7.16 -22.69
C SER A 108 -3.97 5.99 -22.60
N LEU A 109 -4.36 5.62 -21.37
CA LEU A 109 -5.39 4.62 -21.15
C LEU A 109 -6.78 5.26 -21.21
N PRO A 110 -7.84 4.50 -21.55
CA PRO A 110 -9.20 5.00 -21.55
C PRO A 110 -9.64 5.56 -20.19
N GLU A 111 -10.47 6.58 -20.21
CA GLU A 111 -11.09 7.11 -19.00
C GLU A 111 -11.91 6.03 -18.28
N PHE A 112 -12.00 6.13 -16.96
CA PHE A 112 -12.69 5.19 -16.09
C PHE A 112 -13.43 5.92 -14.96
N ASN A 113 -14.44 5.25 -14.42
CA ASN A 113 -15.18 5.78 -13.28
C ASN A 113 -14.39 5.50 -11.99
N HIS A 114 -13.91 6.58 -11.37
CA HIS A 114 -13.25 6.49 -10.06
C HIS A 114 -14.21 6.00 -8.98
N HIS A 115 -13.65 5.31 -7.97
CA HIS A 115 -14.32 4.82 -6.76
C HIS A 115 -15.23 3.59 -6.95
N ARG A 116 -15.12 2.90 -8.08
CA ARG A 116 -15.61 1.53 -8.22
C ARG A 116 -14.42 0.57 -8.27
N ALA A 117 -14.32 -0.31 -7.29
CA ALA A 117 -13.18 -1.24 -7.15
C ALA A 117 -12.90 -2.06 -8.42
N SER A 118 -13.95 -2.46 -9.16
CA SER A 118 -13.82 -3.16 -10.43
C SER A 118 -13.15 -2.31 -11.52
N ASP A 119 -13.51 -1.03 -11.60
CA ASP A 119 -12.98 -0.12 -12.59
C ASP A 119 -11.54 0.25 -12.26
N ASP A 120 -11.25 0.49 -10.98
CA ASP A 120 -9.90 0.75 -10.48
C ASP A 120 -8.98 -0.47 -10.72
N ALA A 121 -9.45 -1.70 -10.45
CA ALA A 121 -8.71 -2.93 -10.72
C ALA A 121 -8.42 -3.13 -12.22
N LEU A 122 -9.40 -2.81 -13.08
CA LEU A 122 -9.23 -2.87 -14.53
C LEU A 122 -8.14 -1.89 -15.01
N VAL A 123 -8.13 -0.68 -14.46
CA VAL A 123 -7.11 0.32 -14.79
C VAL A 123 -5.73 -0.11 -14.31
N VAL A 124 -5.62 -0.66 -13.09
CA VAL A 124 -4.37 -1.22 -12.58
C VAL A 124 -3.84 -2.33 -13.49
N ALA A 125 -4.70 -3.23 -13.95
CA ALA A 125 -4.33 -4.29 -14.89
C ALA A 125 -3.81 -3.72 -16.22
N ARG A 126 -4.45 -2.66 -16.76
CA ARG A 126 -4.00 -1.98 -17.98
C ARG A 126 -2.67 -1.24 -17.77
N ILE A 127 -2.48 -0.56 -16.64
CA ILE A 127 -1.22 0.08 -16.27
C ILE A 127 -0.11 -0.96 -16.22
N MET A 128 -0.33 -2.10 -15.54
CA MET A 128 0.64 -3.17 -15.48
C MET A 128 0.97 -3.72 -16.88
N GLY A 129 -0.04 -3.84 -17.74
CA GLY A 129 0.16 -4.22 -19.15
C GLY A 129 1.06 -3.26 -19.94
N ARG A 130 1.07 -1.96 -19.59
CA ARG A 130 2.02 -0.97 -20.15
C ARG A 130 3.38 -1.03 -19.49
N PHE A 131 3.46 -1.36 -18.20
CA PHE A 131 4.72 -1.44 -17.47
C PHE A 131 5.52 -2.69 -17.82
N LEU A 132 4.89 -3.81 -18.11
CA LEU A 132 5.58 -5.06 -18.45
C LEU A 132 6.60 -4.91 -19.60
N PRO A 133 6.27 -4.30 -20.76
CA PRO A 133 7.26 -4.05 -21.79
C PRO A 133 8.40 -3.13 -21.35
N MET A 134 8.12 -2.10 -20.52
CA MET A 134 9.12 -1.18 -20.01
C MET A 134 10.08 -1.89 -19.04
N LEU A 135 9.57 -2.76 -18.19
CA LEU A 135 10.35 -3.60 -17.29
C LEU A 135 11.20 -4.62 -18.06
N ALA A 136 10.64 -5.21 -19.12
CA ALA A 136 11.38 -6.13 -19.99
C ALA A 136 12.57 -5.44 -20.68
N GLN A 137 12.43 -4.18 -21.09
CA GLN A 137 13.52 -3.38 -21.63
C GLN A 137 14.62 -3.12 -20.58
N GLN A 138 14.29 -3.15 -19.29
CA GLN A 138 15.24 -3.05 -18.18
C GLN A 138 15.80 -4.40 -17.73
N GLY A 139 15.50 -5.47 -18.48
CA GLY A 139 16.03 -6.81 -18.24
C GLY A 139 15.16 -7.71 -17.39
N ALA A 140 13.99 -7.27 -16.92
CA ALA A 140 13.07 -8.10 -16.15
C ALA A 140 12.35 -9.11 -17.07
N LYS A 141 12.52 -10.40 -16.82
CA LYS A 141 11.88 -11.49 -17.58
C LYS A 141 10.90 -12.30 -16.75
N THR A 142 11.03 -12.26 -15.43
CA THR A 142 10.22 -12.99 -14.47
C THR A 142 9.66 -12.05 -13.39
N VAL A 143 8.71 -12.54 -12.60
CA VAL A 143 8.19 -11.80 -11.43
C VAL A 143 9.30 -11.49 -10.42
N ASN A 144 10.23 -12.41 -10.24
CA ASN A 144 11.37 -12.20 -9.35
C ASN A 144 12.28 -11.08 -9.86
N ASP A 145 12.53 -10.99 -11.16
CA ASP A 145 13.31 -9.89 -11.75
C ASP A 145 12.59 -8.54 -11.55
N ILE A 146 11.26 -8.52 -11.66
CA ILE A 146 10.46 -7.33 -11.36
C ILE A 146 10.63 -6.92 -9.89
N GLN A 147 10.64 -7.86 -8.97
CA GLN A 147 10.91 -7.58 -7.57
C GLN A 147 12.33 -7.07 -7.33
N GLU A 148 13.32 -7.58 -8.03
CA GLU A 148 14.69 -7.05 -7.98
C GLU A 148 14.77 -5.62 -8.55
N VAL A 149 14.15 -5.37 -9.70
CA VAL A 149 14.04 -4.03 -10.28
C VAL A 149 13.32 -3.12 -9.27
N TYR A 150 12.21 -3.58 -8.70
CA TYR A 150 11.47 -2.90 -7.65
C TYR A 150 12.34 -2.57 -6.43
N ALA A 151 13.15 -3.50 -5.94
CA ALA A 151 14.05 -3.28 -4.81
C ALA A 151 15.15 -2.26 -5.13
N ARG A 152 15.65 -2.22 -6.36
CA ARG A 152 16.64 -1.21 -6.82
C ARG A 152 16.04 0.17 -6.99
N ILE A 153 14.78 0.23 -7.42
CA ILE A 153 14.04 1.45 -7.73
C ILE A 153 13.37 2.01 -6.48
N LYS A 154 12.98 1.15 -5.54
CA LYS A 154 12.44 1.61 -4.26
C LYS A 154 13.55 2.45 -3.61
N PRO A 155 13.44 3.79 -3.58
CA PRO A 155 14.41 4.60 -2.85
C PRO A 155 14.48 3.97 -1.46
N ALA A 156 15.70 3.75 -0.96
CA ALA A 156 15.91 3.27 0.39
C ALA A 156 14.87 3.95 1.27
N ASP A 157 14.04 3.19 1.94
CA ASP A 157 12.74 3.59 2.48
C ASP A 157 12.85 4.76 3.47
N HIS A 158 13.13 5.95 2.95
CA HIS A 158 13.14 7.21 3.69
C HIS A 158 11.72 7.73 3.98
N THR A 159 10.68 7.02 3.54
CA THR A 159 9.35 7.60 3.46
C THR A 159 8.32 7.02 4.42
N LYS A 160 8.59 5.91 5.07
CA LYS A 160 7.74 5.44 6.17
C LYS A 160 8.34 5.86 7.51
N SER A 161 8.31 7.19 7.79
CA SER A 161 8.45 7.63 9.16
C SER A 161 7.26 7.11 9.96
N ARG A 162 7.54 6.41 11.04
CA ARG A 162 6.53 5.97 12.00
C ARG A 162 6.52 6.97 13.13
N HIS A 163 5.33 7.34 13.57
CA HIS A 163 5.20 8.15 14.80
C HIS A 163 5.68 7.35 16.00
N MET A 164 6.36 8.03 16.90
CA MET A 164 6.96 7.42 18.06
C MET A 164 6.81 8.37 19.24
N ILE A 165 6.48 7.83 20.40
CA ILE A 165 6.42 8.57 21.66
C ILE A 165 7.69 8.27 22.45
N LEU A 166 8.38 9.31 22.88
CA LEU A 166 9.55 9.22 23.76
C LEU A 166 9.22 9.86 25.11
N LEU A 167 9.33 9.08 26.17
CA LEU A 167 9.14 9.57 27.54
C LEU A 167 10.45 9.48 28.31
N VAL A 168 10.75 10.54 29.08
CA VAL A 168 11.96 10.64 29.87
C VAL A 168 11.76 9.92 31.20
N LYS A 169 12.67 9.02 31.56
CA LYS A 169 12.71 8.31 32.86
C LYS A 169 13.58 9.00 33.91
N ASN A 170 14.66 9.65 33.45
CA ASN A 170 15.66 10.23 34.34
C ASN A 170 16.48 11.32 33.61
N LYS A 171 17.45 11.94 34.31
CA LYS A 171 18.29 13.02 33.74
C LYS A 171 19.12 12.57 32.50
N VAL A 172 19.52 11.30 32.43
CA VAL A 172 20.24 10.76 31.25
C VAL A 172 19.28 10.74 30.05
N GLY A 173 18.06 10.25 30.26
CA GLY A 173 17.04 10.25 29.23
C GLY A 173 16.67 11.67 28.75
N LEU A 174 16.65 12.66 29.67
CA LEU A 174 16.40 14.06 29.27
C LEU A 174 17.49 14.60 28.34
N LYS A 175 18.76 14.34 28.67
CA LYS A 175 19.88 14.70 27.80
C LYS A 175 19.79 14.01 26.44
N ASN A 176 19.51 12.71 26.43
CA ASN A 176 19.37 11.93 25.22
C ASN A 176 18.17 12.39 24.36
N LEU A 177 17.05 12.78 24.98
CA LEU A 177 15.91 13.33 24.26
C LEU A 177 16.27 14.65 23.57
N TYR A 178 16.97 15.57 24.24
CA TYR A 178 17.41 16.82 23.64
C TYR A 178 18.35 16.58 22.46
N GLU A 179 19.26 15.62 22.57
CA GLU A 179 20.17 15.24 21.47
C GLU A 179 19.38 14.71 20.28
N LEU A 180 18.45 13.79 20.51
CA LEU A 180 17.59 13.21 19.47
C LEU A 180 16.74 14.27 18.77
N VAL A 181 16.11 15.18 19.54
CA VAL A 181 15.31 16.27 18.99
C VAL A 181 16.20 17.21 18.17
N SER A 182 17.34 17.63 18.71
CA SER A 182 18.27 18.53 18.00
C SER A 182 18.72 17.93 16.67
N GLN A 183 19.15 16.66 16.66
CA GLN A 183 19.59 16.01 15.44
C GLN A 183 18.44 15.80 14.44
N SER A 184 17.23 15.52 14.91
CA SER A 184 16.06 15.34 14.04
C SER A 184 15.70 16.63 13.29
N TYR A 185 15.91 17.78 13.90
CA TYR A 185 15.69 19.09 13.26
C TYR A 185 16.88 19.58 12.43
N LEU A 186 18.09 19.41 12.92
CA LEU A 186 19.28 19.98 12.28
C LEU A 186 19.84 19.10 11.15
N LYS A 187 19.72 17.79 11.27
CA LYS A 187 20.38 16.84 10.37
C LYS A 187 19.43 15.97 9.56
N TYR A 188 18.28 15.62 10.12
CA TYR A 188 17.37 14.64 9.52
C TYR A 188 15.98 15.21 9.20
N PHE A 189 15.85 16.53 9.16
CA PHE A 189 14.59 17.19 8.84
C PHE A 189 14.22 16.98 7.36
N TYR A 190 13.05 16.36 7.14
CA TYR A 190 12.42 16.26 5.81
C TYR A 190 10.91 16.43 5.96
N LYS A 191 10.39 17.62 5.63
CA LYS A 191 8.99 18.04 5.86
C LYS A 191 8.57 18.03 7.34
N THR A 192 9.01 17.05 8.10
CA THR A 192 8.83 16.87 9.54
C THR A 192 10.16 16.39 10.15
N PRO A 193 10.38 16.60 11.46
CA PRO A 193 11.56 16.06 12.14
C PRO A 193 11.50 14.54 12.11
N THR A 194 12.57 13.92 11.60
CA THR A 194 12.73 12.46 11.53
C THR A 194 14.04 12.03 12.16
N MET A 195 14.20 10.76 12.44
CA MET A 195 15.49 10.22 12.89
C MET A 195 15.66 8.78 12.45
N PRO A 196 16.86 8.34 12.09
CA PRO A 196 17.13 6.94 11.81
C PRO A 196 17.08 6.10 13.09
N LYS A 197 16.62 4.85 12.96
CA LYS A 197 16.54 3.90 14.08
C LYS A 197 17.90 3.71 14.81
N SER A 198 19.00 3.76 14.07
CA SER A 198 20.36 3.66 14.62
C SER A 198 20.68 4.78 15.61
N LEU A 199 20.24 6.02 15.33
CA LEU A 199 20.41 7.15 16.23
C LEU A 199 19.58 6.97 17.51
N LEU A 200 18.35 6.50 17.37
CA LEU A 200 17.49 6.20 18.51
C LEU A 200 18.12 5.10 19.42
N ILE A 201 18.64 4.03 18.82
CA ILE A 201 19.30 2.95 19.57
C ILE A 201 20.49 3.49 20.34
N LYS A 202 21.29 4.35 19.75
CA LYS A 202 22.47 4.97 20.37
C LYS A 202 22.12 5.81 21.59
N HIS A 203 20.97 6.50 21.58
CA HIS A 203 20.55 7.44 22.63
C HIS A 203 19.32 6.93 23.43
N ARG A 204 19.07 5.63 23.47
CA ARG A 204 17.87 5.06 24.11
C ARG A 204 17.91 5.04 25.63
N GLU A 205 19.09 5.16 26.23
CA GLU A 205 19.27 5.07 27.69
C GLU A 205 18.42 6.16 28.39
N GLY A 206 17.71 5.76 29.44
CA GLY A 206 16.84 6.66 30.22
C GLY A 206 15.56 7.10 29.50
N LEU A 207 15.22 6.50 28.36
CA LEU A 207 13.98 6.75 27.60
C LEU A 207 13.06 5.52 27.65
N LEU A 208 11.74 5.78 27.70
CA LEU A 208 10.69 4.84 27.33
C LEU A 208 10.29 5.16 25.90
N ILE A 209 10.16 4.11 25.08
CA ILE A 209 9.84 4.24 23.66
C ILE A 209 8.53 3.50 23.42
N GLY A 210 7.52 4.23 22.94
CA GLY A 210 6.20 3.72 22.58
C GLY A 210 5.90 3.93 21.09
N SER A 211 5.03 3.09 20.55
CA SER A 211 4.40 3.32 19.25
C SER A 211 3.23 4.28 19.44
N ALA A 212 3.02 5.20 18.52
CA ALA A 212 1.84 6.06 18.47
C ALA A 212 0.83 5.50 17.47
#